data_02a04c71da07966cbb5acdbcd1a2ed5c
#
_entry.id   02a04c71da07966cbb5acdbcd1a2ed5c
#
_cell.length_a   1.000
_cell.length_b   1.000
_cell.length_c   1.000
_cell.angle_alpha   90.00
_cell.angle_beta   90.00
_cell.angle_gamma   90.00
#
_symmetry.space_group_name_H-M   'P 1'
#
loop_
_entity.id
_entity.type
_entity.pdbx_description
1 polymer ?
#
loop_
_entity_poly.entity_id
_entity_poly.type
_entity_poly.pdbx_seq_one_letter_code
_entity_poly.pdbx_strand_id
1 'polypeptide(L)'
;MNRTKSILAAITCCVITLLIFAADASAGYAPIEFREVWGYMMRGEEKKFSVDAPVTDICYFSVGITYRGKLTSAARRPSIPDYNGQKRRIHLVVANLDNPALMHFCLDPWYGIRDRLVAGIVAHSIDYDGVQIDFEAVQPADRDSFIEFLRLLRAGLPDGKVLSVALPARRKKVVDAYDYGVISSIADRVMVMAYDQHWSSSRPGPVASLEWCRAVARFSRSNVPQGKLIMGLPLYGRSWQKNGYSRAVGGREIDKILSRTDARFEYSVETGWVITCDEKVAVVLYFDDVTATREKLMMYRSYTDSVAFWRLGMEKRELWENISIENGGRRVAGAAEDPGVSRAD
;
A
#
# COMPACT_ATOMS: atom_id res chain seq x y z
N MET A 1 -53.87 -20.45 29.27
CA MET A 1 -53.39 -21.11 27.99
C MET A 1 -53.01 -20.11 26.89
N ASN A 2 -53.21 -18.81 27.00
CA ASN A 2 -52.88 -17.82 25.94
C ASN A 2 -51.54 -17.08 26.10
N ARG A 3 -50.93 -17.03 27.27
CA ARG A 3 -49.64 -16.35 27.47
C ARG A 3 -48.43 -17.14 26.94
N THR A 4 -48.48 -18.45 27.02
CA THR A 4 -47.39 -19.33 26.53
C THR A 4 -47.29 -19.34 25.02
N LYS A 5 -48.41 -19.22 24.28
CA LYS A 5 -48.40 -19.17 22.79
C LYS A 5 -47.85 -17.85 22.26
N SER A 6 -48.06 -16.73 22.96
CA SER A 6 -47.52 -15.42 22.55
C SER A 6 -46.02 -15.31 22.77
N ILE A 7 -45.46 -15.93 23.82
CA ILE A 7 -44.02 -15.97 24.06
C ILE A 7 -43.28 -16.87 23.04
N LEU A 8 -43.86 -18.01 22.67
CA LEU A 8 -43.28 -18.87 21.63
C LEU A 8 -43.27 -18.21 20.25
N ALA A 9 -44.33 -17.47 19.88
CA ALA A 9 -44.41 -16.76 18.62
C ALA A 9 -43.39 -15.58 18.56
N ALA A 10 -43.17 -14.88 19.68
CA ALA A 10 -42.17 -13.81 19.74
C ALA A 10 -40.74 -14.33 19.65
N ILE A 11 -40.42 -15.45 20.28
CA ILE A 11 -39.09 -16.09 20.21
C ILE A 11 -38.84 -16.64 18.81
N THR A 12 -39.84 -17.25 18.16
CA THR A 12 -39.72 -17.76 16.79
C THR A 12 -39.53 -16.61 15.78
N CYS A 13 -40.21 -15.48 15.96
CA CYS A 13 -40.03 -14.30 15.09
C CYS A 13 -38.63 -13.67 15.25
N CYS A 14 -38.11 -13.55 16.49
CA CYS A 14 -36.75 -13.07 16.72
C CYS A 14 -35.65 -13.99 16.16
N VAL A 15 -35.84 -15.33 16.25
CA VAL A 15 -34.89 -16.30 15.71
C VAL A 15 -34.91 -16.29 14.16
N ILE A 16 -36.09 -16.15 13.56
CA ILE A 16 -36.20 -16.03 12.07
C ILE A 16 -35.62 -14.71 11.59
N THR A 17 -35.80 -13.60 12.31
CA THR A 17 -35.20 -12.31 11.98
C THR A 17 -33.68 -12.35 12.11
N LEU A 18 -33.12 -12.99 13.15
CA LEU A 18 -31.68 -13.20 13.28
C LEU A 18 -31.12 -14.12 12.17
N LEU A 19 -31.85 -15.14 11.75
CA LEU A 19 -31.42 -16.03 10.66
C LEU A 19 -31.48 -15.35 9.29
N ILE A 20 -32.40 -14.45 9.06
CA ILE A 20 -32.47 -13.63 7.83
C ILE A 20 -31.31 -12.64 7.78
N PHE A 21 -30.94 -12.01 8.88
CA PHE A 21 -29.74 -11.14 8.95
C PHE A 21 -28.42 -11.92 8.85
N ALA A 22 -28.38 -13.20 9.32
CA ALA A 22 -27.19 -14.04 9.15
C ALA A 22 -27.07 -14.62 7.72
N ALA A 23 -28.17 -14.80 7.00
CA ALA A 23 -28.16 -15.27 5.61
C ALA A 23 -27.75 -14.18 4.60
N ASP A 24 -28.04 -12.90 4.89
CA ASP A 24 -27.58 -11.77 4.03
C ASP A 24 -26.10 -11.44 4.21
N ALA A 25 -25.48 -11.82 5.34
CA ALA A 25 -24.04 -11.65 5.57
C ALA A 25 -23.16 -12.62 4.75
N SER A 26 -23.76 -13.61 4.08
CA SER A 26 -23.07 -14.58 3.22
C SER A 26 -23.31 -14.36 1.71
N ALA A 27 -24.03 -13.32 1.30
CA ALA A 27 -24.02 -12.86 -0.08
C ALA A 27 -22.64 -12.28 -0.38
N GLY A 28 -21.69 -13.15 -0.76
CA GLY A 28 -20.33 -12.77 -1.09
C GLY A 28 -20.36 -11.67 -2.16
N TYR A 29 -19.92 -10.49 -1.82
CA TYR A 29 -19.75 -9.43 -2.80
C TYR A 29 -18.79 -9.90 -3.90
N ALA A 30 -19.06 -9.58 -5.16
CA ALA A 30 -18.10 -9.86 -6.22
C ALA A 30 -16.74 -9.20 -5.91
N PRO A 31 -15.62 -9.90 -6.16
CA PRO A 31 -14.30 -9.33 -6.00
C PRO A 31 -14.14 -8.05 -6.82
N ILE A 32 -13.41 -7.08 -6.30
CA ILE A 32 -13.09 -5.86 -7.02
C ILE A 32 -11.85 -6.13 -7.87
N GLU A 33 -11.98 -5.95 -9.16
CA GLU A 33 -10.95 -6.27 -10.13
C GLU A 33 -9.95 -5.12 -10.29
N PHE A 34 -8.65 -5.46 -10.25
CA PHE A 34 -7.55 -4.54 -10.51
C PHE A 34 -6.60 -5.12 -11.54
N ARG A 35 -5.99 -4.26 -12.34
CA ARG A 35 -4.95 -4.65 -13.29
C ARG A 35 -3.67 -5.09 -12.58
N GLU A 36 -3.28 -4.36 -11.54
CA GLU A 36 -2.11 -4.66 -10.73
C GLU A 36 -2.45 -4.59 -9.24
N VAL A 37 -2.05 -5.60 -8.51
CA VAL A 37 -2.11 -5.65 -7.05
C VAL A 37 -0.69 -5.81 -6.53
N TRP A 38 -0.20 -4.76 -5.89
CA TRP A 38 1.15 -4.71 -5.32
C TRP A 38 1.12 -5.06 -3.83
N GLY A 39 2.17 -5.70 -3.34
CA GLY A 39 2.30 -5.99 -1.92
C GLY A 39 3.74 -5.85 -1.44
N TYR A 40 3.92 -5.25 -0.27
CA TYR A 40 5.23 -5.12 0.34
C TYR A 40 5.52 -6.35 1.21
N MET A 41 6.63 -7.00 0.92
CA MET A 41 7.12 -8.17 1.66
C MET A 41 8.42 -7.82 2.36
N MET A 42 8.43 -7.96 3.70
CA MET A 42 9.67 -7.77 4.47
C MET A 42 10.64 -8.91 4.21
N ARG A 43 11.91 -8.58 4.05
CA ARG A 43 12.98 -9.56 3.96
C ARG A 43 13.02 -10.43 5.22
N GLY A 44 13.08 -11.75 5.02
CA GLY A 44 13.04 -12.73 6.09
C GLY A 44 11.62 -13.12 6.54
N GLU A 45 10.58 -12.50 5.98
CA GLU A 45 9.18 -12.83 6.27
C GLU A 45 8.47 -13.59 5.13
N GLU A 46 9.22 -14.13 4.16
CA GLU A 46 8.69 -14.83 2.98
C GLU A 46 7.72 -15.96 3.37
N LYS A 47 7.96 -16.62 4.49
CA LYS A 47 7.09 -17.71 5.01
C LYS A 47 5.72 -17.23 5.50
N LYS A 48 5.56 -15.92 5.71
CA LYS A 48 4.26 -15.34 6.12
C LYS A 48 3.37 -15.02 4.91
N PHE A 49 3.93 -15.04 3.71
CA PHE A 49 3.23 -14.73 2.48
C PHE A 49 2.22 -15.81 2.12
N SER A 50 0.97 -15.41 1.87
CA SER A 50 -0.05 -16.30 1.33
C SER A 50 0.14 -16.45 -0.17
N VAL A 51 0.45 -17.67 -0.61
CA VAL A 51 0.65 -17.95 -2.04
C VAL A 51 -0.61 -17.76 -2.87
N ASP A 52 -1.78 -17.87 -2.23
CA ASP A 52 -3.10 -17.68 -2.85
C ASP A 52 -3.50 -16.20 -2.95
N ALA A 53 -2.70 -15.29 -2.39
CA ALA A 53 -2.99 -13.85 -2.50
C ALA A 53 -2.93 -13.38 -3.96
N PRO A 54 -3.92 -12.63 -4.46
CA PRO A 54 -3.97 -12.12 -5.84
C PRO A 54 -3.01 -10.94 -6.03
N VAL A 55 -1.73 -11.15 -5.75
CA VAL A 55 -0.68 -10.14 -5.84
C VAL A 55 0.10 -10.34 -7.13
N THR A 56 0.18 -9.30 -7.96
CA THR A 56 0.91 -9.32 -9.23
C THR A 56 2.36 -8.89 -9.06
N ASP A 57 2.62 -8.03 -8.08
CA ASP A 57 3.90 -7.34 -7.88
C ASP A 57 4.29 -7.36 -6.41
N ILE A 58 5.51 -7.78 -6.12
CA ILE A 58 6.04 -7.85 -4.76
C ILE A 58 7.19 -6.86 -4.62
N CYS A 59 7.02 -5.86 -3.79
CA CYS A 59 8.06 -4.95 -3.34
C CYS A 59 8.84 -5.60 -2.21
N TYR A 60 10.03 -6.13 -2.52
CA TYR A 60 10.87 -6.83 -1.55
C TYR A 60 11.63 -5.84 -0.70
N PHE A 61 11.13 -5.58 0.50
CA PHE A 61 11.51 -4.48 1.37
C PHE A 61 12.56 -4.91 2.39
N SER A 62 13.70 -4.32 2.48
CA SER A 62 14.36 -3.34 1.63
C SER A 62 15.88 -3.48 1.73
N VAL A 63 16.59 -2.79 0.90
CA VAL A 63 18.00 -2.48 1.10
C VAL A 63 18.15 -0.98 1.38
N GLY A 64 19.03 -0.64 2.31
CA GLY A 64 19.37 0.73 2.63
C GLY A 64 20.57 1.22 1.82
N ILE A 65 20.99 2.45 2.09
CA ILE A 65 22.10 3.12 1.45
C ILE A 65 23.17 3.49 2.50
N THR A 66 24.43 3.40 2.14
CA THR A 66 25.53 3.90 2.94
C THR A 66 25.94 5.29 2.48
N TYR A 67 26.61 6.05 3.33
CA TYR A 67 27.17 7.37 2.99
C TYR A 67 28.25 7.34 1.87
N ARG A 68 28.66 6.14 1.44
CA ARG A 68 29.54 5.95 0.26
C ARG A 68 28.77 5.66 -1.03
N GLY A 69 27.45 5.75 -1.02
CA GLY A 69 26.59 5.42 -2.17
C GLY A 69 26.54 3.93 -2.51
N LYS A 70 26.84 3.05 -1.53
CA LYS A 70 26.71 1.60 -1.69
C LYS A 70 25.42 1.14 -1.01
N LEU A 71 24.81 0.10 -1.56
CA LEU A 71 23.70 -0.58 -0.87
C LEU A 71 24.22 -1.31 0.38
N THR A 72 23.40 -1.36 1.43
CA THR A 72 23.78 -1.92 2.74
C THR A 72 23.93 -3.44 2.72
N SER A 73 23.27 -4.11 1.78
CA SER A 73 23.37 -5.56 1.58
C SER A 73 23.01 -5.93 0.16
N ALA A 74 23.57 -7.04 -0.34
CA ALA A 74 23.07 -7.71 -1.51
C ALA A 74 21.80 -8.51 -1.10
N ALA A 75 20.62 -8.00 -1.44
CA ALA A 75 19.39 -8.77 -1.26
C ALA A 75 19.32 -9.81 -2.38
N ARG A 76 19.31 -11.09 -2.02
CA ARG A 76 19.00 -12.14 -3.00
C ARG A 76 17.50 -12.08 -3.31
N ARG A 77 17.16 -12.10 -4.60
CA ARG A 77 15.76 -12.15 -5.05
C ARG A 77 15.07 -13.39 -4.46
N PRO A 78 13.92 -13.24 -3.77
CA PRO A 78 13.20 -14.38 -3.24
C PRO A 78 12.57 -15.20 -4.38
N SER A 79 12.42 -16.51 -4.13
CA SER A 79 11.63 -17.37 -4.99
C SER A 79 10.19 -17.40 -4.50
N ILE A 80 9.29 -16.83 -5.27
CA ILE A 80 7.86 -16.74 -4.95
C ILE A 80 7.08 -17.46 -6.04
N PRO A 81 6.15 -18.37 -5.70
CA PRO A 81 5.32 -19.06 -6.68
C PRO A 81 4.49 -18.11 -7.54
N ASP A 82 4.17 -18.52 -8.74
CA ASP A 82 3.22 -17.85 -9.62
C ASP A 82 1.80 -17.86 -9.01
N TYR A 83 0.96 -16.93 -9.43
CA TYR A 83 -0.45 -16.90 -9.06
C TYR A 83 -1.31 -17.29 -10.28
N ASN A 84 -2.03 -18.38 -10.20
CA ASN A 84 -2.89 -18.89 -11.29
C ASN A 84 -2.17 -18.92 -12.66
N GLY A 85 -0.92 -19.37 -12.68
CA GLY A 85 -0.08 -19.42 -13.88
C GLY A 85 0.49 -18.07 -14.34
N GLN A 86 0.21 -16.98 -13.64
CA GLN A 86 0.79 -15.67 -13.91
C GLN A 86 2.02 -15.44 -13.03
N LYS A 87 3.14 -15.17 -13.67
CA LYS A 87 4.39 -14.83 -12.97
C LYS A 87 4.24 -13.54 -12.18
N ARG A 88 4.56 -13.58 -10.89
CA ARG A 88 4.69 -12.38 -10.07
C ARG A 88 5.98 -11.63 -10.38
N ARG A 89 5.89 -10.31 -10.54
CA ARG A 89 7.09 -9.46 -10.63
C ARG A 89 7.61 -9.20 -9.22
N ILE A 90 8.92 -9.17 -9.07
CA ILE A 90 9.57 -8.88 -7.80
C ILE A 90 10.47 -7.66 -7.98
N HIS A 91 10.23 -6.63 -7.19
CA HIS A 91 10.93 -5.36 -7.23
C HIS A 91 11.90 -5.24 -6.05
N LEU A 92 13.12 -4.82 -6.34
CA LEU A 92 14.08 -4.44 -5.30
C LEU A 92 13.69 -3.08 -4.73
N VAL A 93 13.39 -3.01 -3.43
CA VAL A 93 13.13 -1.73 -2.77
C VAL A 93 14.42 -1.17 -2.21
N VAL A 94 14.77 0.05 -2.62
CA VAL A 94 15.88 0.83 -2.08
C VAL A 94 15.29 1.95 -1.25
N ALA A 95 15.50 1.90 0.07
CA ALA A 95 14.83 2.78 1.02
C ALA A 95 15.79 3.65 1.84
N ASN A 96 15.34 4.87 2.12
CA ASN A 96 15.84 5.73 3.18
C ASN A 96 14.65 6.45 3.82
N LEU A 97 14.32 6.08 5.06
CA LEU A 97 13.07 6.50 5.70
C LEU A 97 13.22 7.78 6.55
N ASP A 98 14.41 8.01 7.15
CA ASP A 98 14.55 9.00 8.23
C ASP A 98 15.90 9.74 8.27
N ASN A 99 16.76 9.61 7.25
CA ASN A 99 18.07 10.25 7.26
C ASN A 99 18.23 11.29 6.13
N PRO A 100 17.83 12.56 6.36
CA PRO A 100 17.90 13.62 5.35
C PRO A 100 19.36 13.99 4.99
N ALA A 101 20.29 13.94 5.95
CA ALA A 101 21.69 14.24 5.68
C ALA A 101 22.31 13.22 4.71
N LEU A 102 21.97 11.93 4.88
CA LEU A 102 22.39 10.88 3.96
C LEU A 102 21.81 11.11 2.56
N MET A 103 20.53 11.54 2.47
CA MET A 103 19.90 11.83 1.17
C MET A 103 20.61 13.00 0.48
N HIS A 104 20.79 14.11 1.17
CA HIS A 104 21.56 15.23 0.63
C HIS A 104 22.91 14.76 0.09
N PHE A 105 23.67 14.05 0.91
CA PHE A 105 25.02 13.56 0.57
C PHE A 105 25.04 12.65 -0.66
N CYS A 106 24.02 11.79 -0.80
CA CYS A 106 23.94 10.82 -1.89
C CYS A 106 23.34 11.40 -3.18
N LEU A 107 22.57 12.47 -3.10
CA LEU A 107 21.86 13.05 -4.26
C LEU A 107 22.58 14.26 -4.86
N ASP A 108 23.23 15.09 -4.02
CA ASP A 108 23.92 16.28 -4.49
C ASP A 108 25.14 15.90 -5.35
N PRO A 109 25.23 16.41 -6.60
CA PRO A 109 26.32 16.10 -7.51
C PRO A 109 27.71 16.53 -7.00
N TRP A 110 27.76 17.51 -6.09
CA TRP A 110 29.01 18.00 -5.51
C TRP A 110 29.86 16.89 -4.86
N TYR A 111 29.21 15.91 -4.23
CA TYR A 111 29.92 14.83 -3.53
C TYR A 111 30.36 13.69 -4.44
N GLY A 112 29.93 13.62 -5.71
CA GLY A 112 30.29 12.59 -6.67
C GLY A 112 29.83 11.18 -6.27
N ILE A 113 28.80 11.07 -5.40
CA ILE A 113 28.29 9.81 -4.87
C ILE A 113 27.09 9.31 -5.67
N ARG A 114 26.29 10.22 -6.23
CA ARG A 114 25.05 9.93 -6.95
C ARG A 114 25.23 8.88 -8.04
N ASP A 115 26.23 9.07 -8.91
CA ASP A 115 26.46 8.15 -10.06
C ASP A 115 26.87 6.75 -9.59
N ARG A 116 27.62 6.66 -8.51
CA ARG A 116 27.97 5.39 -7.87
C ARG A 116 26.75 4.70 -7.28
N LEU A 117 25.84 5.45 -6.66
CA LEU A 117 24.58 4.94 -6.13
C LEU A 117 23.71 4.40 -7.26
N VAL A 118 23.55 5.16 -8.36
CA VAL A 118 22.81 4.73 -9.55
C VAL A 118 23.39 3.44 -10.10
N ALA A 119 24.70 3.40 -10.35
CA ALA A 119 25.37 2.20 -10.86
C ALA A 119 25.21 0.99 -9.93
N GLY A 120 25.28 1.23 -8.61
CA GLY A 120 25.06 0.20 -7.60
C GLY A 120 23.64 -0.36 -7.63
N ILE A 121 22.62 0.49 -7.75
CA ILE A 121 21.22 0.07 -7.84
C ILE A 121 20.99 -0.71 -9.13
N VAL A 122 21.47 -0.22 -10.27
CA VAL A 122 21.36 -0.89 -11.56
C VAL A 122 21.98 -2.30 -11.50
N ALA A 123 23.19 -2.43 -10.97
CA ALA A 123 23.85 -3.71 -10.82
C ALA A 123 23.08 -4.71 -9.95
N HIS A 124 22.49 -4.26 -8.84
CA HIS A 124 21.70 -5.12 -7.95
C HIS A 124 20.30 -5.45 -8.49
N SER A 125 19.80 -4.66 -9.44
CA SER A 125 18.48 -4.87 -10.03
C SER A 125 18.45 -5.99 -11.07
N ILE A 126 19.58 -6.55 -11.44
CA ILE A 126 19.68 -7.47 -12.60
C ILE A 126 18.76 -8.68 -12.47
N ASP A 127 18.68 -9.26 -11.27
CA ASP A 127 17.85 -10.43 -10.97
C ASP A 127 16.38 -10.08 -10.69
N TYR A 128 16.04 -8.78 -10.55
CA TYR A 128 14.71 -8.31 -10.21
C TYR A 128 13.94 -7.88 -11.46
N ASP A 129 12.61 -7.89 -11.38
CA ASP A 129 11.74 -7.42 -12.47
C ASP A 129 11.62 -5.88 -12.47
N GLY A 130 12.05 -5.22 -11.41
CA GLY A 130 12.07 -3.76 -11.29
C GLY A 130 12.76 -3.26 -10.02
N VAL A 131 12.78 -1.95 -9.89
CA VAL A 131 13.30 -1.23 -8.72
C VAL A 131 12.22 -0.28 -8.21
N GLN A 132 12.05 -0.23 -6.90
CA GLN A 132 11.28 0.83 -6.25
C GLN A 132 12.20 1.71 -5.42
N ILE A 133 12.11 3.00 -5.61
CA ILE A 133 12.75 4.03 -4.78
C ILE A 133 11.78 4.47 -3.71
N ASP A 134 12.18 4.33 -2.45
CA ASP A 134 11.42 4.69 -1.27
C ASP A 134 12.26 5.62 -0.38
N PHE A 135 12.45 6.86 -0.87
CA PHE A 135 13.24 7.89 -0.19
C PHE A 135 12.29 8.88 0.47
N GLU A 136 12.06 8.72 1.77
CA GLU A 136 11.09 9.53 2.52
C GLU A 136 11.70 10.80 3.14
N ALA A 137 13.03 10.86 3.21
CA ALA A 137 13.76 11.92 3.91
C ALA A 137 14.43 12.94 2.98
N VAL A 138 13.99 13.10 1.74
CA VAL A 138 14.54 14.09 0.79
C VAL A 138 14.08 15.49 1.17
N GLN A 139 15.04 16.40 1.40
CA GLN A 139 14.74 17.78 1.76
C GLN A 139 14.24 18.57 0.54
N PRO A 140 13.43 19.63 0.72
CA PRO A 140 12.98 20.49 -0.38
C PRO A 140 14.12 21.07 -1.21
N ALA A 141 15.26 21.37 -0.60
CA ALA A 141 16.45 21.88 -1.27
C ALA A 141 17.08 20.87 -2.24
N ASP A 142 16.88 19.56 -1.99
CA ASP A 142 17.44 18.47 -2.79
C ASP A 142 16.51 18.00 -3.90
N ARG A 143 15.39 18.69 -4.12
CA ARG A 143 14.37 18.34 -5.13
C ARG A 143 14.96 18.08 -6.50
N ASP A 144 15.72 19.01 -7.03
CA ASP A 144 16.26 18.93 -8.39
C ASP A 144 17.32 17.81 -8.50
N SER A 145 18.11 17.62 -7.45
CA SER A 145 19.08 16.53 -7.35
C SER A 145 18.38 15.16 -7.29
N PHE A 146 17.25 15.05 -6.60
CA PHE A 146 16.43 13.84 -6.54
C PHE A 146 15.79 13.52 -7.90
N ILE A 147 15.24 14.52 -8.56
CA ILE A 147 14.66 14.37 -9.91
C ILE A 147 15.73 13.88 -10.90
N GLU A 148 16.93 14.47 -10.86
CA GLU A 148 18.02 14.06 -11.73
C GLU A 148 18.52 12.64 -11.40
N PHE A 149 18.60 12.28 -10.11
CA PHE A 149 18.88 10.91 -9.71
C PHE A 149 17.89 9.91 -10.33
N LEU A 150 16.59 10.22 -10.31
CA LEU A 150 15.57 9.35 -10.93
C LEU A 150 15.74 9.25 -12.45
N ARG A 151 16.10 10.34 -13.14
CA ARG A 151 16.39 10.31 -14.59
C ARG A 151 17.59 9.41 -14.91
N LEU A 152 18.68 9.60 -14.17
CA LEU A 152 19.88 8.79 -14.33
C LEU A 152 19.60 7.30 -14.04
N LEU A 153 18.82 7.03 -13.00
CA LEU A 153 18.43 5.65 -12.68
C LEU A 153 17.55 5.05 -13.79
N ARG A 154 16.55 5.79 -14.30
CA ARG A 154 15.72 5.30 -15.42
C ARG A 154 16.56 5.00 -16.66
N ALA A 155 17.48 5.89 -17.00
CA ALA A 155 18.37 5.73 -18.14
C ALA A 155 19.34 4.55 -17.98
N GLY A 156 19.78 4.24 -16.76
CA GLY A 156 20.69 3.14 -16.46
C GLY A 156 20.02 1.77 -16.34
N LEU A 157 18.72 1.73 -16.05
CA LEU A 157 17.99 0.47 -15.92
C LEU A 157 17.76 -0.18 -17.30
N PRO A 158 18.03 -1.49 -17.45
CA PRO A 158 17.76 -2.22 -18.68
C PRO A 158 16.30 -2.14 -19.14
N ASP A 159 16.06 -2.29 -20.43
CA ASP A 159 14.71 -2.34 -20.98
C ASP A 159 13.87 -3.43 -20.33
N GLY A 160 12.59 -3.14 -20.13
CA GLY A 160 11.64 -4.03 -19.47
C GLY A 160 11.71 -4.03 -17.93
N LYS A 161 12.71 -3.39 -17.31
CA LYS A 161 12.75 -3.20 -15.85
C LYS A 161 11.81 -2.04 -15.46
N VAL A 162 10.95 -2.30 -14.49
CA VAL A 162 10.03 -1.29 -13.96
C VAL A 162 10.76 -0.39 -12.95
N LEU A 163 10.71 0.92 -13.16
CA LEU A 163 11.06 1.90 -12.13
C LEU A 163 9.79 2.39 -11.45
N SER A 164 9.67 2.19 -10.15
CA SER A 164 8.59 2.75 -9.34
C SER A 164 9.13 3.63 -8.23
N VAL A 165 8.34 4.61 -7.81
CA VAL A 165 8.69 5.52 -6.72
C VAL A 165 7.55 5.56 -5.71
N ALA A 166 7.86 5.34 -4.43
CA ALA A 166 6.92 5.53 -3.33
C ALA A 166 6.90 7.01 -2.93
N LEU A 167 5.70 7.59 -2.81
CA LEU A 167 5.50 8.99 -2.49
C LEU A 167 4.60 9.16 -1.27
N PRO A 168 4.86 10.17 -0.41
CA PRO A 168 4.02 10.48 0.74
C PRO A 168 2.61 10.91 0.28
N ALA A 169 1.58 10.59 1.07
CA ALA A 169 0.21 11.03 0.80
C ALA A 169 0.09 12.56 0.80
N ARG A 170 -0.59 13.12 -0.23
CA ARG A 170 -0.89 14.55 -0.34
C ARG A 170 -2.35 14.76 -0.73
N ARG A 171 -3.00 15.75 -0.13
CA ARG A 171 -4.37 16.19 -0.47
C ARG A 171 -4.40 17.51 -1.22
N LYS A 172 -3.26 18.19 -1.26
CA LYS A 172 -3.03 19.47 -1.94
C LYS A 172 -1.55 19.60 -2.29
N LYS A 173 -1.22 20.55 -3.15
CA LYS A 173 0.17 20.87 -3.48
C LYS A 173 0.94 21.30 -2.22
N VAL A 174 2.11 20.73 -2.04
CA VAL A 174 3.06 21.03 -0.97
C VAL A 174 4.38 21.39 -1.62
N VAL A 175 5.12 22.31 -1.03
CA VAL A 175 6.47 22.67 -1.46
C VAL A 175 7.46 21.73 -0.78
N ASP A 176 7.77 20.62 -1.46
CA ASP A 176 8.72 19.61 -1.01
C ASP A 176 9.49 19.02 -2.20
N ALA A 177 10.27 17.97 -1.97
CA ALA A 177 11.05 17.30 -3.03
C ALA A 177 10.19 16.40 -3.95
N TYR A 178 8.94 16.13 -3.60
CA TYR A 178 8.12 15.09 -4.23
C TYR A 178 7.10 15.68 -5.21
N ASP A 179 7.60 16.11 -6.38
CA ASP A 179 6.72 16.57 -7.47
C ASP A 179 6.11 15.36 -8.21
N TYR A 180 4.86 15.05 -7.91
CA TYR A 180 4.15 13.90 -8.48
C TYR A 180 4.14 13.90 -10.01
N GLY A 181 3.89 15.06 -10.62
CA GLY A 181 3.83 15.20 -12.08
C GLY A 181 5.19 14.92 -12.72
N VAL A 182 6.24 15.56 -12.23
CA VAL A 182 7.60 15.37 -12.75
C VAL A 182 8.07 13.93 -12.51
N ILE A 183 7.86 13.38 -11.30
CA ILE A 183 8.27 12.00 -11.00
C ILE A 183 7.50 11.01 -11.87
N SER A 184 6.20 11.21 -12.10
CA SER A 184 5.40 10.32 -12.96
C SER A 184 5.81 10.37 -14.43
N SER A 185 6.45 11.45 -14.89
CA SER A 185 7.00 11.50 -16.25
C SER A 185 8.25 10.65 -16.43
N ILE A 186 8.98 10.36 -15.35
CA ILE A 186 10.22 9.60 -15.33
C ILE A 186 9.96 8.11 -14.98
N ALA A 187 9.18 7.88 -13.93
CA ALA A 187 8.88 6.55 -13.42
C ALA A 187 7.78 5.85 -14.22
N ASP A 188 7.83 4.51 -14.25
CA ASP A 188 6.79 3.68 -14.86
C ASP A 188 5.57 3.57 -13.94
N ARG A 189 5.78 3.64 -12.62
CA ARG A 189 4.72 3.60 -11.59
C ARG A 189 5.03 4.57 -10.46
N VAL A 190 3.98 5.18 -9.95
CA VAL A 190 4.00 6.02 -8.75
C VAL A 190 3.08 5.41 -7.71
N MET A 191 3.64 4.93 -6.62
CA MET A 191 2.90 4.39 -5.49
C MET A 191 2.72 5.50 -4.45
N VAL A 192 1.47 5.81 -4.12
CA VAL A 192 1.16 6.81 -3.09
C VAL A 192 0.84 6.09 -1.79
N MET A 193 1.59 6.36 -0.75
CA MET A 193 1.44 5.80 0.59
C MET A 193 0.23 6.40 1.30
N ALA A 194 -0.99 6.00 0.88
CA ALA A 194 -2.24 6.54 1.41
C ALA A 194 -2.63 5.88 2.74
N TYR A 195 -1.69 5.89 3.67
CA TYR A 195 -1.80 5.42 5.06
C TYR A 195 -0.98 6.30 6.00
N ASP A 196 -0.97 5.97 7.29
CA ASP A 196 -0.39 6.77 8.37
C ASP A 196 -0.95 8.20 8.43
N GLN A 197 -2.28 8.35 8.19
CA GLN A 197 -2.99 9.60 8.47
C GLN A 197 -2.78 10.02 9.93
N HIS A 198 -2.79 9.03 10.84
CA HIS A 198 -2.31 9.14 12.21
C HIS A 198 -1.21 8.10 12.41
N TRP A 199 -0.06 8.56 12.88
CA TRP A 199 1.15 7.75 13.04
C TRP A 199 1.60 7.68 14.50
N SER A 200 2.73 7.06 14.77
CA SER A 200 3.19 6.73 16.13
C SER A 200 3.25 7.92 17.09
N SER A 201 3.65 9.10 16.63
CA SER A 201 3.78 10.31 17.45
C SER A 201 2.59 11.28 17.32
N SER A 202 1.57 10.94 16.53
CA SER A 202 0.36 11.73 16.42
C SER A 202 -0.63 11.40 17.56
N ARG A 203 -1.67 12.22 17.69
CA ARG A 203 -2.86 11.82 18.47
C ARG A 203 -3.48 10.54 17.89
N PRO A 204 -4.18 9.71 18.70
CA PRO A 204 -4.97 8.58 18.20
C PRO A 204 -5.94 8.99 17.09
N GLY A 205 -6.11 8.11 16.11
CA GLY A 205 -7.03 8.29 14.99
C GLY A 205 -6.88 7.21 13.93
N PRO A 206 -7.72 7.20 12.89
CA PRO A 206 -7.67 6.21 11.83
C PRO A 206 -6.33 6.23 11.10
N VAL A 207 -5.82 5.05 10.75
CA VAL A 207 -4.60 4.91 9.97
C VAL A 207 -4.80 5.49 8.57
N ALA A 208 -6.01 5.35 8.01
CA ALA A 208 -6.37 5.84 6.68
C ALA A 208 -7.89 5.97 6.59
N SER A 209 -8.49 7.09 6.97
CA SER A 209 -9.95 7.26 6.87
C SER A 209 -10.41 7.38 5.42
N LEU A 210 -11.65 6.99 5.12
CA LEU A 210 -12.16 6.88 3.75
C LEU A 210 -12.14 8.25 3.02
N GLU A 211 -12.63 9.31 3.68
CA GLU A 211 -12.62 10.67 3.09
C GLU A 211 -11.21 11.22 2.91
N TRP A 212 -10.31 10.93 3.85
CA TRP A 212 -8.91 11.30 3.68
C TRP A 212 -8.28 10.56 2.49
N CYS A 213 -8.51 9.24 2.37
CA CYS A 213 -8.07 8.44 1.22
C CYS A 213 -8.63 8.98 -0.10
N ARG A 214 -9.92 9.35 -0.12
CA ARG A 214 -10.58 9.96 -1.29
C ARG A 214 -9.92 11.29 -1.69
N ALA A 215 -9.58 12.13 -0.71
CA ALA A 215 -8.90 13.39 -0.98
C ALA A 215 -7.46 13.18 -1.50
N VAL A 216 -6.75 12.19 -0.96
CA VAL A 216 -5.43 11.77 -1.45
C VAL A 216 -5.53 11.24 -2.88
N ALA A 217 -6.47 10.33 -3.15
CA ALA A 217 -6.66 9.75 -4.49
C ALA A 217 -7.01 10.82 -5.54
N ARG A 218 -7.86 11.77 -5.19
CA ARG A 218 -8.24 12.89 -6.07
C ARG A 218 -7.03 13.75 -6.43
N PHE A 219 -6.22 14.13 -5.44
CA PHE A 219 -5.00 14.90 -5.67
C PHE A 219 -3.98 14.08 -6.49
N SER A 220 -3.79 12.82 -6.16
CA SER A 220 -2.85 11.95 -6.87
C SER A 220 -3.23 11.80 -8.34
N ARG A 221 -4.51 11.52 -8.62
CA ARG A 221 -5.03 11.35 -9.98
C ARG A 221 -4.95 12.62 -10.83
N SER A 222 -5.03 13.81 -10.21
CA SER A 222 -4.86 15.09 -10.94
C SER A 222 -3.39 15.38 -11.33
N ASN A 223 -2.42 14.64 -10.77
CA ASN A 223 -1.00 14.85 -11.03
C ASN A 223 -0.30 13.63 -11.65
N VAL A 224 -0.90 12.44 -11.58
CA VAL A 224 -0.33 11.18 -12.08
C VAL A 224 -1.32 10.53 -13.04
N PRO A 225 -0.90 10.11 -14.24
CA PRO A 225 -1.75 9.35 -15.17
C PRO A 225 -2.31 8.08 -14.49
N GLN A 226 -3.57 7.73 -14.79
CA GLN A 226 -4.26 6.58 -14.19
C GLN A 226 -3.45 5.28 -14.29
N GLY A 227 -2.92 4.98 -15.45
CA GLY A 227 -2.17 3.74 -15.69
C GLY A 227 -0.81 3.68 -15.01
N LYS A 228 -0.34 4.79 -14.39
CA LYS A 228 0.90 4.84 -13.61
C LYS A 228 0.66 4.94 -12.10
N LEU A 229 -0.56 5.31 -11.69
CA LEU A 229 -0.91 5.53 -10.29
C LEU A 229 -1.21 4.22 -9.59
N ILE A 230 -0.61 4.03 -8.40
CA ILE A 230 -0.90 2.95 -7.47
C ILE A 230 -1.30 3.58 -6.15
N MET A 231 -2.47 3.19 -5.60
CA MET A 231 -2.92 3.67 -4.30
C MET A 231 -2.63 2.65 -3.21
N GLY A 232 -1.87 3.07 -2.19
CA GLY A 232 -1.49 2.25 -1.05
C GLY A 232 -2.62 2.08 -0.03
N LEU A 233 -2.71 0.89 0.57
CA LEU A 233 -3.61 0.56 1.68
C LEU A 233 -2.83 -0.09 2.82
N PRO A 234 -3.18 0.20 4.09
CA PRO A 234 -2.58 -0.47 5.23
C PRO A 234 -3.18 -1.86 5.46
N LEU A 235 -2.35 -2.84 5.79
CA LEU A 235 -2.77 -4.15 6.31
C LEU A 235 -2.54 -4.24 7.83
N TYR A 236 -2.44 -3.11 8.50
CA TYR A 236 -2.18 -3.01 9.94
C TYR A 236 -3.13 -2.00 10.58
N GLY A 237 -3.43 -2.21 11.83
CA GLY A 237 -3.99 -1.21 12.71
C GLY A 237 -2.89 -0.51 13.52
N ARG A 238 -3.24 0.51 14.27
CA ARG A 238 -2.33 1.19 15.18
C ARG A 238 -2.97 1.37 16.54
N SER A 239 -2.24 0.97 17.57
CA SER A 239 -2.64 1.16 18.94
C SER A 239 -1.88 2.30 19.60
N TRP A 240 -2.56 3.04 20.47
CA TRP A 240 -1.96 4.07 21.32
C TRP A 240 -2.30 3.78 22.78
N GLN A 241 -1.30 3.90 23.63
CA GLN A 241 -1.45 3.83 25.08
C GLN A 241 -1.47 5.23 25.66
N LYS A 242 -2.12 5.40 26.80
CA LYS A 242 -2.23 6.70 27.49
C LYS A 242 -0.87 7.30 27.86
N ASN A 243 0.17 6.48 28.03
CA ASN A 243 1.55 6.91 28.29
C ASN A 243 2.32 7.40 27.05
N GLY A 244 1.65 7.49 25.88
CA GLY A 244 2.24 7.93 24.61
C GLY A 244 2.89 6.83 23.78
N TYR A 245 2.95 5.59 24.27
CA TYR A 245 3.47 4.47 23.47
C TYR A 245 2.49 4.10 22.36
N SER A 246 3.02 3.94 21.15
CA SER A 246 2.22 3.53 19.99
C SER A 246 2.96 2.46 19.18
N ARG A 247 2.18 1.52 18.61
CA ARG A 247 2.74 0.47 17.73
C ARG A 247 1.75 0.04 16.66
N ALA A 248 2.30 -0.47 15.55
CA ALA A 248 1.50 -1.15 14.54
C ALA A 248 1.02 -2.53 15.07
N VAL A 249 -0.18 -2.93 14.66
CA VAL A 249 -0.87 -4.16 15.10
C VAL A 249 -1.35 -4.92 13.87
N GLY A 250 -0.88 -6.15 13.69
CA GLY A 250 -1.30 -7.00 12.57
C GLY A 250 -2.55 -7.83 12.87
N GLY A 251 -3.15 -8.42 11.83
CA GLY A 251 -4.44 -9.11 11.89
C GLY A 251 -4.57 -10.14 12.99
N ARG A 252 -3.57 -11.02 13.17
CA ARG A 252 -3.59 -12.04 14.24
C ARG A 252 -3.63 -11.48 15.65
N GLU A 253 -3.05 -10.31 15.87
CA GLU A 253 -3.08 -9.65 17.16
C GLU A 253 -4.39 -8.90 17.36
N ILE A 254 -4.94 -8.33 16.30
CA ILE A 254 -6.28 -7.74 16.29
C ILE A 254 -7.32 -8.79 16.73
N ASP A 255 -7.25 -10.02 16.22
CA ASP A 255 -8.16 -11.10 16.62
C ASP A 255 -8.10 -11.41 18.12
N LYS A 256 -6.90 -11.40 18.72
CA LYS A 256 -6.74 -11.54 20.18
C LYS A 256 -7.36 -10.38 20.96
N ILE A 257 -7.30 -9.17 20.42
CA ILE A 257 -7.92 -7.99 21.05
C ILE A 257 -9.44 -8.06 20.91
N LEU A 258 -9.95 -8.48 19.75
CA LEU A 258 -11.38 -8.67 19.49
C LEU A 258 -12.03 -9.73 20.39
N SER A 259 -11.28 -10.72 20.85
CA SER A 259 -11.77 -11.74 21.77
C SER A 259 -11.88 -11.29 23.24
N ARG A 260 -11.48 -10.04 23.57
CA ARG A 260 -11.55 -9.50 24.94
C ARG A 260 -12.96 -9.08 25.28
N THR A 261 -13.36 -9.39 26.51
CA THR A 261 -14.71 -9.06 27.03
C THR A 261 -14.81 -7.68 27.67
N ASP A 262 -13.66 -7.04 27.95
CA ASP A 262 -13.55 -5.73 28.60
C ASP A 262 -13.31 -4.58 27.60
N ALA A 263 -13.32 -4.86 26.29
CA ALA A 263 -13.12 -3.87 25.26
C ALA A 263 -14.45 -3.24 24.78
N ARG A 264 -14.39 -1.95 24.44
CA ARG A 264 -15.48 -1.24 23.75
C ARG A 264 -15.15 -1.17 22.28
N PHE A 265 -16.14 -1.42 21.43
CA PHE A 265 -16.02 -1.52 20.00
C PHE A 265 -16.90 -0.48 19.33
N GLU A 266 -16.31 0.30 18.42
CA GLU A 266 -17.03 1.24 17.57
C GLU A 266 -16.63 0.99 16.13
N TYR A 267 -17.56 1.03 15.19
CA TYR A 267 -17.33 0.85 13.78
C TYR A 267 -17.98 1.98 12.98
N SER A 268 -17.24 2.47 11.98
CA SER A 268 -17.81 3.26 10.90
C SER A 268 -17.07 2.96 9.59
N VAL A 269 -17.75 3.09 8.45
CA VAL A 269 -17.12 2.97 7.13
C VAL A 269 -16.00 4.00 6.96
N GLU A 270 -16.14 5.17 7.58
CA GLU A 270 -15.16 6.25 7.50
C GLU A 270 -13.85 5.91 8.23
N THR A 271 -13.91 5.35 9.41
CA THR A 271 -12.73 5.18 10.28
C THR A 271 -12.28 3.73 10.42
N GLY A 272 -13.07 2.76 9.96
CA GLY A 272 -12.92 1.36 10.31
C GLY A 272 -13.29 1.11 11.78
N TRP A 273 -12.70 0.08 12.37
CA TRP A 273 -12.89 -0.26 13.77
C TRP A 273 -12.05 0.60 14.71
N VAL A 274 -12.67 1.02 15.79
CA VAL A 274 -12.02 1.63 16.95
C VAL A 274 -12.27 0.75 18.15
N ILE A 275 -11.21 0.31 18.80
CA ILE A 275 -11.29 -0.51 20.02
C ILE A 275 -10.65 0.28 21.16
N THR A 276 -11.38 0.40 22.26
CA THR A 276 -10.87 0.98 23.50
C THR A 276 -10.93 -0.10 24.58
N CYS A 277 -9.83 -0.37 25.25
CA CYS A 277 -9.77 -1.28 26.37
C CYS A 277 -8.88 -0.71 27.48
N ASP A 278 -9.27 -0.99 28.72
CA ASP A 278 -8.48 -0.65 29.90
C ASP A 278 -7.70 -1.91 30.33
N GLU A 279 -6.40 -1.88 30.12
CA GLU A 279 -5.46 -2.78 30.77
C GLU A 279 -4.85 -2.06 31.99
N LYS A 280 -3.58 -2.35 32.31
CA LYS A 280 -2.79 -1.51 33.22
C LYS A 280 -2.67 -0.07 32.72
N VAL A 281 -2.90 0.13 31.40
CA VAL A 281 -2.91 1.42 30.69
C VAL A 281 -4.04 1.39 29.66
N ALA A 282 -4.85 2.46 29.59
CA ALA A 282 -5.88 2.59 28.56
C ALA A 282 -5.28 2.53 27.15
N VAL A 283 -5.84 1.70 26.29
CA VAL A 283 -5.41 1.47 24.92
C VAL A 283 -6.54 1.78 23.95
N VAL A 284 -6.23 2.53 22.91
CA VAL A 284 -7.11 2.76 21.75
C VAL A 284 -6.46 2.17 20.51
N LEU A 285 -7.19 1.33 19.78
CA LEU A 285 -6.75 0.71 18.52
C LEU A 285 -7.65 1.14 17.38
N TYR A 286 -7.06 1.58 16.29
CA TYR A 286 -7.74 1.82 15.01
C TYR A 286 -7.23 0.82 13.97
N PHE A 287 -8.13 0.17 13.24
CA PHE A 287 -7.79 -0.71 12.14
C PHE A 287 -8.93 -0.82 11.13
N ASP A 288 -8.58 -1.18 9.89
CA ASP A 288 -9.55 -1.54 8.86
C ASP A 288 -9.81 -3.05 8.91
N ASP A 289 -11.07 -3.42 8.93
CA ASP A 289 -11.47 -4.79 8.62
C ASP A 289 -11.61 -5.00 7.11
N VAL A 290 -12.08 -6.17 6.70
CA VAL A 290 -12.30 -6.48 5.29
C VAL A 290 -13.32 -5.54 4.67
N THR A 291 -14.37 -5.16 5.40
CA THR A 291 -15.42 -4.26 4.92
C THR A 291 -14.88 -2.84 4.68
N ALA A 292 -14.20 -2.26 5.67
CA ALA A 292 -13.59 -0.93 5.53
C ALA A 292 -12.52 -0.90 4.43
N THR A 293 -11.73 -1.97 4.30
CA THR A 293 -10.76 -2.10 3.21
C THR A 293 -11.46 -2.17 1.86
N ARG A 294 -12.54 -2.96 1.73
CA ARG A 294 -13.33 -3.07 0.52
C ARG A 294 -13.91 -1.72 0.06
N GLU A 295 -14.45 -0.93 0.98
CA GLU A 295 -14.96 0.41 0.65
C GLU A 295 -13.86 1.31 0.05
N LYS A 296 -12.65 1.21 0.57
CA LYS A 296 -11.49 1.93 0.01
C LYS A 296 -11.10 1.39 -1.37
N LEU A 297 -11.11 0.07 -1.57
CA LEU A 297 -10.86 -0.53 -2.87
C LEU A 297 -11.87 -0.07 -3.92
N MET A 298 -13.17 -0.09 -3.61
CA MET A 298 -14.22 0.42 -4.49
C MET A 298 -14.01 1.90 -4.82
N MET A 299 -13.69 2.70 -3.82
CA MET A 299 -13.40 4.12 -4.00
C MET A 299 -12.16 4.31 -4.88
N TYR A 300 -11.06 3.58 -4.63
CA TYR A 300 -9.83 3.71 -5.41
C TYR A 300 -10.01 3.26 -6.87
N ARG A 301 -10.87 2.28 -7.15
CA ARG A 301 -11.15 1.81 -8.51
C ARG A 301 -11.62 2.93 -9.45
N SER A 302 -12.24 3.98 -8.92
CA SER A 302 -12.62 5.16 -9.70
C SER A 302 -11.45 6.11 -10.04
N TYR A 303 -10.28 5.92 -9.44
CA TYR A 303 -9.09 6.76 -9.65
C TYR A 303 -7.93 6.03 -10.31
N THR A 304 -7.83 4.72 -10.09
CA THR A 304 -6.74 3.89 -10.59
C THR A 304 -7.19 2.47 -10.85
N ASP A 305 -6.43 1.76 -11.67
CA ASP A 305 -6.57 0.31 -11.89
C ASP A 305 -5.53 -0.51 -11.09
N SER A 306 -4.80 0.11 -10.18
CA SER A 306 -3.71 -0.51 -9.45
C SER A 306 -3.68 -0.09 -7.99
N VAL A 307 -3.54 -1.06 -7.08
CA VAL A 307 -3.45 -0.84 -5.63
C VAL A 307 -2.21 -1.51 -5.05
N ALA A 308 -1.77 -1.04 -3.90
CA ALA A 308 -0.67 -1.62 -3.15
C ALA A 308 -1.04 -1.83 -1.67
N PHE A 309 -0.46 -2.85 -1.05
CA PHE A 309 -0.71 -3.20 0.34
C PHE A 309 0.56 -3.15 1.18
N TRP A 310 0.56 -2.35 2.23
CA TRP A 310 1.57 -2.32 3.26
C TRP A 310 1.03 -2.98 4.53
N ARG A 311 1.48 -4.14 4.94
CA ARG A 311 2.41 -5.06 4.27
C ARG A 311 1.91 -6.49 4.35
N LEU A 312 2.33 -7.31 3.43
CA LEU A 312 1.96 -8.73 3.35
C LEU A 312 2.35 -9.50 4.62
N GLY A 313 1.49 -10.44 5.01
CA GLY A 313 1.64 -11.22 6.23
C GLY A 313 1.01 -10.58 7.47
N MET A 314 0.36 -9.41 7.35
CA MET A 314 -0.42 -8.76 8.40
C MET A 314 -1.93 -8.83 8.16
N GLU A 315 -2.33 -9.22 6.96
CA GLU A 315 -3.73 -9.32 6.54
C GLU A 315 -4.46 -10.52 7.12
N LYS A 316 -5.79 -10.46 7.09
CA LYS A 316 -6.68 -11.61 7.18
C LYS A 316 -6.86 -12.23 5.79
N ARG A 317 -6.93 -13.57 5.73
CA ARG A 317 -7.02 -14.31 4.46
C ARG A 317 -8.26 -13.93 3.65
N GLU A 318 -9.36 -13.65 4.32
CA GLU A 318 -10.65 -13.28 3.73
C GLU A 318 -10.59 -11.99 2.92
N LEU A 319 -9.58 -11.14 3.15
CA LEU A 319 -9.35 -9.95 2.33
C LEU A 319 -9.18 -10.32 0.86
N TRP A 320 -8.47 -11.39 0.56
CA TRP A 320 -8.13 -11.77 -0.80
C TRP A 320 -9.32 -12.27 -1.63
N GLU A 321 -10.40 -12.67 -0.98
CA GLU A 321 -11.67 -13.02 -1.63
C GLU A 321 -12.37 -11.81 -2.23
N ASN A 322 -12.00 -10.59 -1.81
CA ASN A 322 -12.57 -9.32 -2.28
C ASN A 322 -11.79 -8.67 -3.41
N ILE A 323 -10.72 -9.29 -3.88
CA ILE A 323 -9.81 -8.73 -4.89
C ILE A 323 -9.57 -9.76 -5.99
N SER A 324 -9.68 -9.32 -7.23
CA SER A 324 -9.29 -10.11 -8.40
C SER A 324 -8.31 -9.34 -9.29
N ILE A 325 -7.60 -10.08 -10.12
CA ILE A 325 -6.70 -9.53 -11.13
C ILE A 325 -7.35 -9.68 -12.49
N GLU A 326 -7.30 -8.63 -13.30
CA GLU A 326 -7.79 -8.65 -14.69
C GLU A 326 -7.11 -9.79 -15.47
N ASN A 327 -7.90 -10.68 -16.05
CA ASN A 327 -7.41 -11.77 -16.88
C ASN A 327 -6.89 -11.20 -18.21
N GLY A 328 -5.60 -11.31 -18.44
CA GLY A 328 -4.97 -11.11 -19.77
C GLY A 328 -4.38 -9.75 -20.07
N GLY A 329 -4.20 -8.84 -19.13
CA GLY A 329 -3.87 -7.45 -19.45
C GLY A 329 -2.61 -6.84 -18.87
N ARG A 330 -1.44 -7.50 -18.91
CA ARG A 330 -0.18 -6.73 -18.81
C ARG A 330 0.16 -6.09 -20.16
N ARG A 331 -0.54 -5.04 -20.57
CA ARG A 331 0.02 -4.14 -21.58
C ARG A 331 1.18 -3.40 -20.96
N VAL A 332 2.39 -3.69 -21.41
CA VAL A 332 3.57 -2.85 -21.19
C VAL A 332 3.22 -1.49 -21.77
N ALA A 333 3.14 -0.45 -20.93
CA ALA A 333 2.99 0.93 -21.38
C ALA A 333 4.32 1.34 -22.04
N GLY A 334 4.42 1.11 -23.35
CA GLY A 334 5.66 1.31 -24.10
C GLY A 334 5.49 1.26 -25.61
N ALA A 335 4.26 1.52 -26.10
CA ALA A 335 4.05 1.91 -27.50
C ALA A 335 3.03 3.03 -27.49
N ALA A 336 3.49 4.25 -27.73
CA ALA A 336 2.64 5.34 -28.15
C ALA A 336 1.98 4.87 -29.45
N GLU A 337 0.67 4.65 -29.45
CA GLU A 337 -0.09 4.57 -30.68
C GLU A 337 -0.05 5.98 -31.28
N ASP A 338 0.72 6.11 -32.35
CA ASP A 338 0.68 7.24 -33.26
C ASP A 338 -0.75 7.33 -33.84
N PRO A 339 -1.49 8.43 -33.59
CA PRO A 339 -2.78 8.60 -34.24
C PRO A 339 -2.51 8.86 -35.72
N GLY A 340 -2.68 7.79 -36.53
CA GLY A 340 -2.51 7.78 -37.97
C GLY A 340 -3.11 9.01 -38.61
N VAL A 341 -2.25 9.77 -39.28
CA VAL A 341 -2.61 10.83 -40.22
C VAL A 341 -3.40 10.17 -41.36
N SER A 342 -4.73 10.38 -41.36
CA SER A 342 -5.58 10.12 -42.53
C SER A 342 -5.13 11.05 -43.65
N ARG A 343 -4.46 10.51 -44.65
CA ARG A 343 -4.35 11.17 -45.94
C ARG A 343 -5.70 11.03 -46.63
N ALA A 344 -6.37 12.16 -46.80
CA ALA A 344 -7.47 12.28 -47.77
C ALA A 344 -6.84 12.49 -49.15
N ASP A 345 -7.24 11.66 -50.10
CA ASP A 345 -7.25 11.98 -51.52
C ASP A 345 -8.56 12.68 -51.86
#